data_5265c8a2b33737308f36c34e6a8b1b6f
#
_entry.id   5265c8a2b33737308f36c34e6a8b1b6f
#
_cell.length_a   1.000
_cell.length_b   1.000
_cell.length_c   1.000
_cell.angle_alpha   90.00
_cell.angle_beta   90.00
_cell.angle_gamma   90.00
#
_symmetry.space_group_name_H-M   'P 1'
#
loop_
_entity.id
_entity.type
_entity.pdbx_description
1 polymer ?
#
loop_
_entity_poly.entity_id
_entity_poly.type
_entity_poly.pdbx_seq_one_letter_code
_entity_poly.pdbx_strand_id
1 'polypeptide(L)'
;MKKILLACLSVGFIFAGATFKVSSITATDSGYDIQIDYMSDATIGGYQFDFLSDGSLTVTGAAGGASAAFDGITTGNNVVLAFSFGGTSLPEATEYTHLVTLSATVNNGFDGNSVVLEAVDNCTTESDCDSRLIVSDSTGGALESNFHEASWTVGSDWDGTLDNDIVNPIEFSLSDNYPNPFNPSTTIEFSVAEPSFVNLSIFDASGRLVKTLVSESKTADSYSVAWDGTND
;
A
#
# COMPACT_ATOMS: atom_id res chain seq x y z
N MET A 1 -32.56 -20.37 21.44
CA MET A 1 -31.23 -20.35 20.76
C MET A 1 -31.38 -19.52 19.51
N LYS A 2 -30.91 -18.26 19.58
CA LYS A 2 -30.85 -17.40 18.37
C LYS A 2 -29.65 -17.86 17.55
N LYS A 3 -29.91 -18.57 16.46
CA LYS A 3 -28.89 -18.82 15.44
C LYS A 3 -28.84 -17.60 14.54
N ILE A 4 -27.84 -16.76 14.72
CA ILE A 4 -27.51 -15.70 13.78
C ILE A 4 -26.25 -16.15 13.10
N LEU A 5 -26.31 -16.25 11.83
CA LEU A 5 -25.28 -17.02 11.17
C LEU A 5 -24.74 -16.40 9.90
N LEU A 6 -24.90 -15.13 9.62
CA LEU A 6 -24.21 -14.57 8.46
C LEU A 6 -23.92 -13.09 8.65
N ALA A 7 -22.70 -12.77 9.02
CA ALA A 7 -22.13 -11.47 8.72
C ALA A 7 -21.64 -11.51 7.27
N CYS A 8 -22.12 -10.60 6.44
CA CYS A 8 -21.65 -10.45 5.07
C CYS A 8 -20.84 -9.15 5.01
N LEU A 9 -19.56 -9.28 4.71
CA LEU A 9 -18.70 -8.16 4.38
C LEU A 9 -18.79 -7.96 2.87
N SER A 10 -19.38 -6.84 2.44
CA SER A 10 -19.27 -6.40 1.06
C SER A 10 -18.23 -5.28 1.00
N VAL A 11 -17.13 -5.53 0.35
CA VAL A 11 -16.11 -4.54 0.03
C VAL A 11 -16.35 -4.11 -1.40
N GLY A 12 -16.71 -2.85 -1.57
CA GLY A 12 -16.82 -2.26 -2.90
C GLY A 12 -15.44 -1.81 -3.35
N PHE A 13 -14.84 -2.50 -4.28
CA PHE A 13 -13.68 -2.00 -5.00
C PHE A 13 -14.09 -0.74 -5.78
N ILE A 14 -13.57 0.38 -5.39
CA ILE A 14 -13.65 1.64 -6.14
C ILE A 14 -12.26 2.27 -6.06
N PHE A 15 -11.26 1.59 -6.60
CA PHE A 15 -9.97 2.20 -6.84
C PHE A 15 -9.34 1.60 -8.09
N ALA A 16 -9.17 2.45 -9.13
CA ALA A 16 -8.07 2.25 -10.04
C ALA A 16 -6.85 2.85 -9.36
N GLY A 17 -5.98 2.03 -8.82
CA GLY A 17 -4.87 2.47 -8.00
C GLY A 17 -3.62 1.61 -8.11
N ALA A 18 -2.52 2.16 -7.63
CA ALA A 18 -1.24 1.47 -7.59
C ALA A 18 -0.61 1.53 -6.19
N THR A 19 -0.08 0.41 -5.75
CA THR A 19 0.63 0.30 -4.49
C THR A 19 2.06 -0.14 -4.75
N PHE A 20 3.00 0.49 -4.07
CA PHE A 20 4.43 0.24 -4.21
C PHE A 20 5.03 -0.10 -2.86
N LYS A 21 6.05 -0.94 -2.87
CA LYS A 21 6.82 -1.26 -1.66
C LYS A 21 8.27 -1.56 -1.98
N VAL A 22 9.13 -1.37 -1.00
CA VAL A 22 10.46 -1.96 -1.00
C VAL A 22 10.32 -3.47 -0.79
N SER A 23 10.96 -4.26 -1.63
CA SER A 23 10.95 -5.73 -1.53
C SER A 23 12.31 -6.32 -1.17
N SER A 24 13.39 -5.63 -1.46
CA SER A 24 14.72 -5.99 -0.97
C SER A 24 15.67 -4.80 -0.93
N ILE A 25 16.62 -4.84 -0.01
CA ILE A 25 17.74 -3.90 0.09
C ILE A 25 19.00 -4.72 0.20
N THR A 26 19.90 -4.57 -0.79
CA THR A 26 21.14 -5.31 -0.87
C THR A 26 22.32 -4.35 -0.82
N ALA A 27 23.22 -4.55 0.14
CA ALA A 27 24.44 -3.75 0.23
C ALA A 27 25.36 -4.03 -0.96
N THR A 28 25.96 -2.97 -1.50
CA THR A 28 26.96 -3.01 -2.57
C THR A 28 28.26 -2.36 -2.09
N ASP A 29 29.34 -2.41 -2.89
CA ASP A 29 30.61 -1.78 -2.53
C ASP A 29 30.52 -0.24 -2.33
N SER A 30 29.48 0.40 -2.86
CA SER A 30 29.33 1.86 -2.85
C SER A 30 28.01 2.37 -2.26
N GLY A 31 27.15 1.47 -1.78
CA GLY A 31 25.84 1.84 -1.25
C GLY A 31 24.86 0.68 -1.25
N TYR A 32 23.70 0.87 -1.84
CA TYR A 32 22.62 -0.12 -1.84
C TYR A 32 21.97 -0.24 -3.21
N ASP A 33 21.58 -1.46 -3.55
CA ASP A 33 20.56 -1.74 -4.55
C ASP A 33 19.23 -2.02 -3.82
N ILE A 34 18.21 -1.24 -4.15
CA ILE A 34 16.91 -1.24 -3.49
C ILE A 34 15.86 -1.64 -4.52
N GLN A 35 15.25 -2.79 -4.34
CA GLN A 35 14.19 -3.26 -5.23
C GLN A 35 12.84 -2.68 -4.78
N ILE A 36 12.14 -2.06 -5.73
CA ILE A 36 10.75 -1.62 -5.58
C ILE A 36 9.86 -2.56 -6.38
N ASP A 37 8.82 -3.07 -5.73
CA ASP A 37 7.76 -3.84 -6.36
C ASP A 37 6.47 -3.00 -6.42
N TYR A 38 5.59 -3.35 -7.37
CA TYR A 38 4.29 -2.74 -7.53
C TYR A 38 3.17 -3.78 -7.62
N MET A 39 1.98 -3.36 -7.23
CA MET A 39 0.70 -4.00 -7.48
C MET A 39 -0.26 -2.93 -7.98
N SER A 40 -1.08 -3.23 -9.00
CA SER A 40 -2.00 -2.25 -9.57
C SER A 40 -3.19 -2.93 -10.23
N ASP A 41 -4.37 -2.39 -10.03
CA ASP A 41 -5.60 -2.82 -10.72
C ASP A 41 -5.86 -2.04 -12.02
N ALA A 42 -4.93 -1.17 -12.40
CA ALA A 42 -4.96 -0.43 -13.66
C ALA A 42 -3.59 -0.49 -14.35
N THR A 43 -3.57 -0.26 -15.65
CA THR A 43 -2.31 -0.13 -16.40
C THR A 43 -1.61 1.18 -16.03
N ILE A 44 -0.30 1.13 -15.78
CA ILE A 44 0.51 2.30 -15.42
C ILE A 44 1.21 2.83 -16.67
N GLY A 45 0.92 4.08 -17.05
CA GLY A 45 1.55 4.79 -18.18
C GLY A 45 2.85 5.51 -17.82
N GLY A 46 3.01 5.85 -16.54
CA GLY A 46 4.22 6.46 -16.00
C GLY A 46 4.13 6.66 -14.50
N TYR A 47 5.27 6.87 -13.87
CA TYR A 47 5.33 7.18 -12.44
C TYR A 47 6.48 8.12 -12.11
N GLN A 48 6.31 8.86 -11.03
CA GLN A 48 7.37 9.64 -10.38
C GLN A 48 7.37 9.32 -8.89
N PHE A 49 8.54 8.97 -8.38
CA PHE A 49 8.84 8.92 -6.96
C PHE A 49 9.76 10.08 -6.63
N ASP A 50 9.39 10.90 -5.67
CA ASP A 50 10.27 11.88 -5.03
C ASP A 50 10.52 11.39 -3.60
N PHE A 51 11.66 10.71 -3.42
CA PHE A 51 11.98 10.12 -2.14
C PHE A 51 12.41 11.17 -1.13
N LEU A 52 11.71 11.19 0.00
CA LEU A 52 12.17 11.90 1.17
C LEU A 52 13.48 11.27 1.64
N SER A 53 14.44 12.09 1.87
CA SER A 53 15.71 11.71 2.47
C SER A 53 16.07 12.77 3.51
N ASP A 54 16.42 12.33 4.69
CA ASP A 54 17.04 13.17 5.74
C ASP A 54 18.48 13.60 5.37
N GLY A 55 18.88 13.34 4.13
CA GLY A 55 20.22 13.52 3.63
C GLY A 55 21.09 12.27 3.75
N SER A 56 20.56 11.17 4.27
CA SER A 56 21.32 9.92 4.48
C SER A 56 21.60 9.17 3.18
N LEU A 57 20.67 9.21 2.23
CA LEU A 57 20.77 8.54 0.94
C LEU A 57 20.72 9.50 -0.24
N THR A 58 21.40 9.11 -1.31
CA THR A 58 21.26 9.71 -2.63
C THR A 58 20.98 8.61 -3.65
N VAL A 59 19.81 8.66 -4.31
CA VAL A 59 19.47 7.77 -5.42
C VAL A 59 20.29 8.21 -6.64
N THR A 60 21.14 7.32 -7.13
CA THR A 60 22.11 7.58 -8.21
C THR A 60 21.72 6.92 -9.52
N GLY A 61 20.81 5.95 -9.48
CA GLY A 61 20.34 5.23 -10.65
C GLY A 61 19.03 4.50 -10.42
N ALA A 62 18.36 4.16 -11.52
CA ALA A 62 17.17 3.32 -11.51
C ALA A 62 17.14 2.51 -12.81
N ALA A 63 16.93 1.20 -12.73
CA ALA A 63 16.90 0.33 -13.89
C ALA A 63 16.18 -1.00 -13.61
N GLY A 64 15.84 -1.71 -14.67
CA GLY A 64 15.33 -3.09 -14.60
C GLY A 64 13.85 -3.19 -14.25
N GLY A 65 13.42 -4.39 -13.85
CA GLY A 65 12.03 -4.71 -13.56
C GLY A 65 11.08 -4.46 -14.73
N ALA A 66 9.81 -4.31 -14.42
CA ALA A 66 8.78 -3.96 -15.41
C ALA A 66 9.06 -2.62 -16.08
N SER A 67 9.71 -1.70 -15.39
CA SER A 67 10.06 -0.36 -15.91
C SER A 67 11.05 -0.39 -17.06
N ALA A 68 11.74 -1.50 -17.30
CA ALA A 68 12.58 -1.68 -18.49
C ALA A 68 11.79 -1.63 -19.82
N ALA A 69 10.47 -1.75 -19.75
CA ALA A 69 9.58 -1.59 -20.92
C ALA A 69 9.37 -0.13 -21.31
N PHE A 70 9.60 0.83 -20.42
CA PHE A 70 9.46 2.26 -20.69
C PHE A 70 10.61 2.79 -21.55
N ASP A 71 10.30 3.88 -22.31
CA ASP A 71 11.31 4.53 -23.17
C ASP A 71 12.37 5.28 -22.37
N GLY A 72 12.05 5.68 -21.14
CA GLY A 72 12.96 6.41 -20.28
C GLY A 72 12.73 6.19 -18.79
N ILE A 73 13.82 5.96 -18.09
CA ILE A 73 13.90 6.07 -16.63
C ILE A 73 15.01 7.08 -16.34
N THR A 74 14.69 8.10 -15.57
CA THR A 74 15.68 9.11 -15.17
C THR A 74 15.70 9.28 -13.65
N THR A 75 16.88 9.65 -13.11
CA THR A 75 17.06 9.92 -11.69
C THR A 75 17.78 11.25 -11.51
N GLY A 76 17.43 11.98 -10.46
CA GLY A 76 18.11 13.20 -10.06
C GLY A 76 17.48 13.80 -8.81
N ASN A 77 18.29 14.25 -7.85
CA ASN A 77 17.84 14.83 -6.58
C ASN A 77 16.83 13.94 -5.81
N ASN A 78 17.09 12.62 -5.77
CA ASN A 78 16.21 11.60 -5.21
C ASN A 78 14.85 11.45 -5.93
N VAL A 79 14.66 12.09 -7.07
CA VAL A 79 13.50 11.86 -7.93
C VAL A 79 13.79 10.74 -8.90
N VAL A 80 12.87 9.80 -9.03
CA VAL A 80 12.87 8.76 -10.06
C VAL A 80 11.64 8.98 -10.92
N LEU A 81 11.85 9.21 -12.21
CA LEU A 81 10.79 9.42 -13.19
C LEU A 81 10.90 8.35 -14.27
N ALA A 82 9.81 7.63 -14.51
CA ALA A 82 9.70 6.64 -15.58
C ALA A 82 8.46 6.89 -16.43
N PHE A 83 8.64 6.87 -17.76
CA PHE A 83 7.57 7.19 -18.69
C PHE A 83 7.82 6.58 -20.07
N SER A 84 6.77 6.52 -20.89
CA SER A 84 6.86 6.11 -22.29
C SER A 84 6.29 7.18 -23.22
N PHE A 85 7.06 7.56 -24.22
CA PHE A 85 6.57 8.38 -25.35
C PHE A 85 5.84 7.54 -26.39
N GLY A 86 6.15 6.24 -26.45
CA GLY A 86 5.58 5.29 -27.39
C GLY A 86 4.20 4.76 -26.99
N GLY A 87 3.69 5.16 -25.82
CA GLY A 87 2.43 4.66 -25.27
C GLY A 87 2.52 3.26 -24.65
N THR A 88 3.73 2.77 -24.35
CA THR A 88 3.91 1.55 -23.58
C THR A 88 3.43 1.80 -22.16
N SER A 89 2.69 0.85 -21.60
CA SER A 89 2.25 0.87 -20.20
C SER A 89 2.62 -0.43 -19.50
N LEU A 90 2.77 -0.36 -18.17
CA LEU A 90 2.90 -1.55 -17.35
C LEU A 90 1.54 -2.21 -17.20
N PRO A 91 1.46 -3.54 -17.19
CA PRO A 91 0.21 -4.25 -17.01
C PRO A 91 -0.35 -4.08 -15.59
N GLU A 92 -1.63 -4.36 -15.44
CA GLU A 92 -2.22 -4.67 -14.14
C GLU A 92 -1.44 -5.81 -13.47
N ALA A 93 -1.27 -5.74 -12.17
CA ALA A 93 -0.57 -6.73 -11.37
C ALA A 93 -1.36 -7.00 -10.09
N THR A 94 -1.92 -8.19 -9.98
CA THR A 94 -2.69 -8.64 -8.81
C THR A 94 -1.82 -9.13 -7.66
N GLU A 95 -0.52 -9.26 -7.92
CA GLU A 95 0.52 -9.61 -6.94
C GLU A 95 1.70 -8.65 -7.11
N TYR A 96 2.45 -8.46 -6.04
CA TYR A 96 3.64 -7.61 -6.10
C TYR A 96 4.64 -8.14 -7.12
N THR A 97 4.94 -7.30 -8.08
CA THR A 97 5.82 -7.59 -9.23
C THR A 97 6.95 -6.58 -9.26
N HIS A 98 8.16 -7.04 -9.55
CA HIS A 98 9.34 -6.18 -9.61
C HIS A 98 9.15 -5.02 -10.59
N LEU A 99 9.12 -3.79 -10.07
CA LEU A 99 8.98 -2.56 -10.83
C LEU A 99 10.32 -2.04 -11.33
N VAL A 100 11.22 -1.78 -10.40
CA VAL A 100 12.52 -1.13 -10.68
C VAL A 100 13.51 -1.43 -9.55
N THR A 101 14.79 -1.48 -9.86
CA THR A 101 15.87 -1.46 -8.88
C THR A 101 16.52 -0.09 -8.87
N LEU A 102 16.57 0.52 -7.69
CA LEU A 102 17.26 1.77 -7.45
C LEU A 102 18.69 1.47 -7.00
N SER A 103 19.66 2.21 -7.53
CA SER A 103 21.00 2.27 -6.96
C SER A 103 21.11 3.54 -6.12
N ALA A 104 21.54 3.41 -4.87
CA ALA A 104 21.66 4.51 -3.92
C ALA A 104 23.01 4.48 -3.21
N THR A 105 23.55 5.66 -2.92
CA THR A 105 24.77 5.83 -2.11
C THR A 105 24.42 6.39 -0.75
N VAL A 106 25.15 5.94 0.27
CA VAL A 106 25.08 6.49 1.62
C VAL A 106 25.97 7.74 1.70
N ASN A 107 25.41 8.81 2.21
CA ASN A 107 26.16 10.03 2.40
C ASN A 107 27.04 9.94 3.67
N ASN A 108 28.19 10.60 3.65
CA ASN A 108 29.16 10.54 4.75
C ASN A 108 28.55 10.98 6.08
N GLY A 109 28.79 10.22 7.11
CA GLY A 109 28.36 10.49 8.48
C GLY A 109 27.08 9.77 8.92
N PHE A 110 26.53 8.93 8.05
CA PHE A 110 25.30 8.17 8.36
C PHE A 110 25.54 6.70 8.71
N ASP A 111 26.78 6.24 8.80
CA ASP A 111 27.09 4.86 9.21
C ASP A 111 26.49 4.57 10.60
N GLY A 112 25.73 3.48 10.70
CA GLY A 112 25.05 3.05 11.92
C GLY A 112 23.80 3.84 12.29
N ASN A 113 23.38 4.80 11.45
CA ASN A 113 22.12 5.50 11.62
C ASN A 113 20.98 4.79 10.88
N SER A 114 19.77 5.00 11.35
CA SER A 114 18.57 4.56 10.63
C SER A 114 18.34 5.41 9.40
N VAL A 115 17.95 4.78 8.33
CA VAL A 115 17.56 5.41 7.05
C VAL A 115 16.13 5.04 6.74
N VAL A 116 15.34 6.00 6.30
CA VAL A 116 13.97 5.80 5.83
C VAL A 116 13.91 6.14 4.35
N LEU A 117 13.30 5.25 3.57
CA LEU A 117 12.95 5.49 2.17
C LEU A 117 11.43 5.55 2.06
N GLU A 118 10.90 6.71 1.79
CA GLU A 118 9.48 6.93 1.60
C GLU A 118 9.22 7.83 0.38
N ALA A 119 8.12 7.58 -0.31
CA ALA A 119 7.58 8.44 -1.33
C ALA A 119 6.08 8.61 -1.03
N VAL A 120 5.73 9.71 -0.40
CA VAL A 120 4.35 9.96 0.05
C VAL A 120 3.68 11.05 -0.76
N ASP A 121 2.40 10.91 -0.99
CA ASP A 121 1.56 11.99 -1.46
C ASP A 121 1.10 12.82 -0.24
N ASN A 122 1.69 13.99 -0.06
CA ASN A 122 1.36 14.91 1.02
C ASN A 122 0.26 15.91 0.65
N CYS A 123 -0.52 15.61 -0.38
CA CYS A 123 -1.59 16.49 -0.82
C CYS A 123 -2.74 16.50 0.18
N THR A 124 -2.71 17.43 1.13
CA THR A 124 -3.87 17.72 2.00
C THR A 124 -4.79 18.79 1.42
N THR A 125 -4.32 19.58 0.45
CA THR A 125 -5.10 20.58 -0.31
C THR A 125 -4.47 20.81 -1.68
N GLU A 126 -5.27 21.18 -2.70
CA GLU A 126 -4.79 21.46 -4.07
C GLU A 126 -3.67 22.53 -4.17
N SER A 127 -3.45 23.32 -3.14
CA SER A 127 -2.45 24.39 -3.13
C SER A 127 -1.10 24.01 -2.52
N ASP A 128 -1.01 22.88 -1.82
CA ASP A 128 0.17 22.45 -1.07
C ASP A 128 0.73 21.11 -1.55
N CYS A 129 0.35 20.69 -2.77
CA CYS A 129 0.79 19.44 -3.35
C CYS A 129 2.27 19.49 -3.78
N ASP A 130 3.17 19.18 -2.85
CA ASP A 130 4.45 18.60 -3.19
C ASP A 130 4.22 17.09 -3.40
N SER A 131 3.64 16.74 -4.56
CA SER A 131 3.35 15.33 -4.90
C SER A 131 4.66 14.57 -5.03
N ARG A 132 4.98 13.78 -4.02
CA ARG A 132 6.19 12.94 -3.99
C ARG A 132 5.97 11.61 -4.68
N LEU A 133 4.71 11.25 -4.86
CA LEU A 133 4.26 10.06 -5.56
C LEU A 133 3.23 10.48 -6.61
N ILE A 134 3.60 10.35 -7.87
CA ILE A 134 2.69 10.61 -9.00
C ILE A 134 2.65 9.38 -9.86
N VAL A 135 1.47 8.86 -10.12
CA VAL A 135 1.26 7.71 -11.01
C VAL A 135 0.17 8.06 -12.01
N SER A 136 0.39 7.73 -13.26
CA SER A 136 -0.61 7.93 -14.32
C SER A 136 -0.98 6.62 -14.98
N ASP A 137 -2.23 6.53 -15.40
CA ASP A 137 -2.69 5.45 -16.28
C ASP A 137 -2.15 5.60 -17.70
N SER A 138 -2.46 4.63 -18.56
CA SER A 138 -2.03 4.63 -19.96
C SER A 138 -2.64 5.75 -20.80
N THR A 139 -3.62 6.48 -20.28
CA THR A 139 -4.26 7.63 -20.94
C THR A 139 -3.79 8.98 -20.41
N GLY A 140 -2.95 8.96 -19.37
CA GLY A 140 -2.43 10.15 -18.67
C GLY A 140 -3.35 10.63 -17.54
N GLY A 141 -4.38 9.86 -17.17
CA GLY A 141 -5.18 10.10 -15.97
C GLY A 141 -4.39 9.79 -14.71
N ALA A 142 -4.60 10.56 -13.63
CA ALA A 142 -3.98 10.28 -12.36
C ALA A 142 -4.55 8.99 -11.75
N LEU A 143 -3.66 8.14 -11.24
CA LEU A 143 -4.01 6.98 -10.42
C LEU A 143 -3.79 7.30 -8.96
N GLU A 144 -4.74 6.92 -8.11
CA GLU A 144 -4.47 6.89 -6.67
C GLU A 144 -3.33 5.93 -6.39
N SER A 145 -2.42 6.34 -5.52
CA SER A 145 -1.22 5.56 -5.31
C SER A 145 -0.74 5.66 -3.87
N ASN A 146 -0.11 4.58 -3.42
CA ASN A 146 0.48 4.48 -2.10
C ASN A 146 1.86 3.85 -2.18
N PHE A 147 2.78 4.30 -1.33
CA PHE A 147 4.12 3.75 -1.20
C PHE A 147 4.33 3.30 0.25
N HIS A 148 4.63 2.02 0.43
CA HIS A 148 5.02 1.49 1.73
C HIS A 148 6.49 1.82 1.97
N GLU A 149 6.73 2.70 2.92
CA GLU A 149 8.06 3.09 3.36
C GLU A 149 8.85 1.90 3.90
N ALA A 150 10.18 1.99 3.83
CA ALA A 150 11.08 1.04 4.45
C ALA A 150 12.14 1.78 5.25
N SER A 151 12.47 1.25 6.42
CA SER A 151 13.60 1.73 7.20
C SER A 151 14.62 0.62 7.45
N TRP A 152 15.87 1.02 7.55
CA TRP A 152 16.96 0.10 7.93
C TRP A 152 18.13 0.87 8.52
N THR A 153 19.00 0.16 9.19
CA THR A 153 20.25 0.73 9.72
C THR A 153 21.37 0.56 8.71
N VAL A 154 22.07 1.65 8.38
CA VAL A 154 23.23 1.60 7.48
C VAL A 154 24.30 0.66 8.05
N GLY A 155 24.81 -0.24 7.18
CA GLY A 155 25.82 -1.24 7.53
C GLY A 155 25.24 -2.53 8.15
N SER A 156 23.94 -2.64 8.32
CA SER A 156 23.25 -3.90 8.63
C SER A 156 22.46 -4.43 7.46
N ASP A 157 22.23 -5.74 7.45
CA ASP A 157 21.30 -6.34 6.50
C ASP A 157 19.89 -5.86 6.81
N TRP A 158 19.13 -5.54 5.78
CA TRP A 158 17.72 -5.25 5.94
C TRP A 158 16.98 -6.55 6.27
N ASP A 159 16.24 -6.55 7.37
CA ASP A 159 15.51 -7.73 7.86
C ASP A 159 14.15 -7.94 7.18
N GLY A 160 13.80 -7.05 6.23
CA GLY A 160 12.51 -7.10 5.54
C GLY A 160 11.39 -6.38 6.28
N THR A 161 11.67 -5.71 7.40
CA THR A 161 10.65 -4.91 8.07
C THR A 161 10.39 -3.62 7.30
N LEU A 162 9.13 -3.40 6.97
CA LEU A 162 8.62 -2.10 6.54
C LEU A 162 8.27 -1.33 7.82
N ASP A 163 8.63 -0.07 7.91
CA ASP A 163 8.53 0.73 9.17
C ASP A 163 7.10 1.09 9.59
N ASN A 164 6.13 0.75 8.79
CA ASN A 164 4.78 0.59 9.27
C ASN A 164 4.55 -0.90 9.52
N ASP A 165 4.33 -1.26 10.75
CA ASP A 165 3.96 -2.59 11.25
C ASP A 165 2.72 -3.18 10.53
N ILE A 166 2.77 -3.22 9.20
CA ILE A 166 1.93 -4.09 8.40
C ILE A 166 2.77 -5.30 8.03
N VAL A 167 3.20 -5.97 9.04
CA VAL A 167 3.68 -7.34 8.99
C VAL A 167 2.47 -8.22 8.73
N ASN A 168 2.19 -8.43 7.55
CA ASN A 168 1.24 -9.18 6.73
C ASN A 168 0.55 -8.20 5.79
N PRO A 169 0.44 -8.49 4.50
CA PRO A 169 -0.60 -7.84 3.74
C PRO A 169 -1.88 -8.09 4.54
N ILE A 170 -2.50 -7.03 5.06
CA ILE A 170 -3.79 -7.17 5.71
C ILE A 170 -4.70 -7.68 4.59
N GLU A 171 -4.95 -8.97 4.58
CA GLU A 171 -5.92 -9.54 3.65
C GLU A 171 -7.30 -9.10 4.11
N PHE A 172 -8.20 -8.86 3.15
CA PHE A 172 -9.60 -8.71 3.49
C PHE A 172 -10.06 -9.94 4.25
N SER A 173 -10.43 -9.78 5.48
CA SER A 173 -10.88 -10.88 6.32
C SER A 173 -12.09 -10.52 7.16
N LEU A 174 -12.86 -11.53 7.46
CA LEU A 174 -13.97 -11.46 8.40
C LEU A 174 -13.87 -12.68 9.31
N SER A 175 -13.65 -12.44 10.60
CA SER A 175 -13.55 -13.47 11.61
C SER A 175 -14.93 -13.91 12.10
N ASP A 176 -15.00 -15.13 12.62
CA ASP A 176 -16.17 -15.56 13.37
C ASP A 176 -16.37 -14.66 14.59
N ASN A 177 -17.62 -14.38 14.89
CA ASN A 177 -17.95 -13.58 16.07
C ASN A 177 -17.60 -14.32 17.36
N TYR A 178 -16.99 -13.60 18.32
CA TYR A 178 -16.61 -14.15 19.61
C TYR A 178 -17.07 -13.23 20.76
N PRO A 179 -17.67 -13.81 21.85
CA PRO A 179 -18.03 -15.21 22.04
C PRO A 179 -19.19 -15.66 21.13
N ASN A 180 -19.23 -16.96 20.80
CA ASN A 180 -20.36 -17.59 20.11
C ASN A 180 -20.61 -18.97 20.73
N PRO A 181 -21.74 -19.24 21.42
CA PRO A 181 -22.88 -18.34 21.66
C PRO A 181 -22.54 -17.13 22.54
N PHE A 182 -23.22 -16.01 22.31
CA PHE A 182 -23.00 -14.76 23.01
C PHE A 182 -24.10 -14.41 24.03
N ASN A 183 -23.76 -13.65 25.09
CA ASN A 183 -24.68 -13.12 26.08
C ASN A 183 -24.07 -11.91 26.84
N PRO A 184 -24.57 -10.69 26.72
CA PRO A 184 -25.57 -10.23 25.75
C PRO A 184 -24.94 -9.80 24.43
N SER A 185 -23.61 -9.63 24.35
CA SER A 185 -22.91 -9.08 23.19
C SER A 185 -21.84 -10.01 22.64
N THR A 186 -21.46 -9.76 21.41
CA THR A 186 -20.36 -10.42 20.71
C THR A 186 -19.56 -9.40 19.93
N THR A 187 -18.29 -9.70 19.68
CA THR A 187 -17.39 -8.89 18.85
C THR A 187 -17.17 -9.59 17.52
N ILE A 188 -17.15 -8.82 16.46
CA ILE A 188 -16.81 -9.24 15.10
C ILE A 188 -15.56 -8.47 14.71
N GLU A 189 -14.51 -9.21 14.35
CA GLU A 189 -13.26 -8.64 13.87
C GLU A 189 -13.21 -8.78 12.33
N PHE A 190 -12.72 -7.74 11.68
CA PHE A 190 -12.50 -7.75 10.24
C PHE A 190 -11.27 -6.92 9.90
N SER A 191 -10.64 -7.23 8.78
CA SER A 191 -9.52 -6.44 8.26
C SER A 191 -9.81 -5.93 6.86
N VAL A 192 -9.24 -4.78 6.57
CA VAL A 192 -9.35 -4.06 5.31
C VAL A 192 -7.95 -3.93 4.75
N ALA A 193 -7.70 -4.56 3.60
CA ALA A 193 -6.37 -4.63 2.99
C ALA A 193 -5.92 -3.29 2.40
N GLU A 194 -6.86 -2.46 2.00
CA GLU A 194 -6.63 -1.16 1.36
C GLU A 194 -7.79 -0.19 1.67
N PRO A 195 -7.61 1.12 1.53
CA PRO A 195 -8.69 2.08 1.77
C PRO A 195 -9.91 1.73 0.92
N SER A 196 -11.02 1.38 1.58
CA SER A 196 -12.23 0.85 0.92
C SER A 196 -13.50 1.26 1.64
N PHE A 197 -14.61 1.33 0.90
CA PHE A 197 -15.92 1.45 1.53
C PHE A 197 -16.37 0.08 2.08
N VAL A 198 -16.55 -0.01 3.39
CA VAL A 198 -16.93 -1.23 4.10
C VAL A 198 -18.41 -1.19 4.49
N ASN A 199 -19.14 -2.25 4.15
CA ASN A 199 -20.47 -2.50 4.64
C ASN A 199 -20.50 -3.84 5.38
N LEU A 200 -20.61 -3.79 6.72
CA LEU A 200 -20.75 -4.97 7.57
C LEU A 200 -22.16 -5.05 8.12
N SER A 201 -22.89 -6.09 7.77
CA SER A 201 -24.29 -6.23 8.09
C SER A 201 -24.61 -7.61 8.66
N ILE A 202 -25.58 -7.66 9.59
CA ILE A 202 -26.10 -8.88 10.20
C ILE A 202 -27.40 -9.27 9.51
N PHE A 203 -27.51 -10.54 9.17
CA PHE A 203 -28.71 -11.12 8.57
C PHE A 203 -29.22 -12.28 9.43
N ASP A 204 -30.53 -12.51 9.43
CA ASP A 204 -31.10 -13.70 10.03
C ASP A 204 -31.04 -14.93 9.08
N ALA A 205 -31.41 -16.08 9.58
CA ALA A 205 -31.36 -17.34 8.82
C ALA A 205 -32.27 -17.38 7.57
N SER A 206 -33.17 -16.39 7.42
CA SER A 206 -34.00 -16.22 6.23
C SER A 206 -33.42 -15.21 5.22
N GLY A 207 -32.23 -14.65 5.53
CA GLY A 207 -31.57 -13.64 4.69
C GLY A 207 -32.12 -12.23 4.87
N ARG A 208 -32.93 -11.98 5.90
CA ARG A 208 -33.45 -10.65 6.20
C ARG A 208 -32.41 -9.86 6.99
N LEU A 209 -32.14 -8.61 6.57
CA LEU A 209 -31.27 -7.67 7.29
C LEU A 209 -31.80 -7.47 8.72
N VAL A 210 -30.91 -7.62 9.69
CA VAL A 210 -31.14 -7.39 11.11
C VAL A 210 -30.56 -6.07 11.55
N LYS A 211 -29.30 -5.83 11.17
CA LYS A 211 -28.60 -4.59 11.52
C LYS A 211 -27.40 -4.33 10.62
N THR A 212 -27.13 -3.07 10.30
CA THR A 212 -25.89 -2.63 9.69
C THR A 212 -24.95 -2.12 10.78
N LEU A 213 -23.80 -2.76 10.94
CA LEU A 213 -22.81 -2.44 11.97
C LEU A 213 -21.79 -1.40 11.50
N VAL A 214 -21.38 -1.49 10.23
CA VAL A 214 -20.44 -0.56 9.59
C VAL A 214 -20.97 -0.20 8.21
N SER A 215 -20.91 1.07 7.83
CA SER A 215 -21.25 1.56 6.49
C SER A 215 -20.49 2.85 6.24
N GLU A 216 -19.16 2.75 6.08
CA GLU A 216 -18.26 3.90 5.91
C GLU A 216 -16.95 3.51 5.23
N SER A 217 -16.19 4.51 4.76
CA SER A 217 -14.84 4.29 4.25
C SER A 217 -13.87 4.01 5.41
N LYS A 218 -13.04 2.99 5.23
CA LYS A 218 -11.99 2.57 6.16
C LYS A 218 -10.64 2.56 5.46
N THR A 219 -9.60 2.91 6.19
CA THR A 219 -8.21 2.72 5.75
C THR A 219 -7.79 1.26 5.88
N ALA A 220 -6.64 0.90 5.30
CA ALA A 220 -6.05 -0.42 5.54
C ALA A 220 -5.75 -0.55 7.04
N ASP A 221 -6.44 -1.48 7.72
CA ASP A 221 -6.26 -1.77 9.15
C ASP A 221 -7.15 -2.94 9.59
N SER A 222 -6.94 -3.40 10.84
CA SER A 222 -7.80 -4.36 11.52
C SER A 222 -8.80 -3.63 12.40
N TYR A 223 -10.05 -4.01 12.29
CA TYR A 223 -11.16 -3.37 13.00
C TYR A 223 -11.94 -4.38 13.82
N SER A 224 -12.55 -3.89 14.88
CA SER A 224 -13.48 -4.67 15.68
C SER A 224 -14.76 -3.87 15.94
N VAL A 225 -15.90 -4.56 15.90
CA VAL A 225 -17.19 -3.97 16.20
C VAL A 225 -17.99 -4.90 17.10
N ALA A 226 -18.58 -4.34 18.15
CA ALA A 226 -19.43 -5.08 19.06
C ALA A 226 -20.90 -5.04 18.59
N TRP A 227 -21.59 -6.17 18.74
CA TRP A 227 -23.03 -6.25 18.52
C TRP A 227 -23.72 -6.84 19.75
N ASP A 228 -24.77 -6.20 20.20
CA ASP A 228 -25.54 -6.52 21.41
C ASP A 228 -26.78 -7.41 21.16
N GLY A 229 -26.92 -7.91 19.95
CA GLY A 229 -28.06 -8.76 19.56
C GLY A 229 -29.35 -7.99 19.25
N THR A 230 -29.30 -6.67 19.19
CA THR A 230 -30.47 -5.82 18.81
C THR A 230 -30.54 -5.64 17.31
N ASN A 231 -31.73 -5.33 16.80
CA ASN A 231 -32.00 -4.89 15.44
C ASN A 231 -32.10 -3.35 15.38
N ASP A 232 -32.08 -2.80 14.18
CA ASP A 232 -32.38 -1.39 13.92
C ASP A 232 -33.86 -1.08 14.17
#